data_8f407634632185f4b68f6d01d2d3adbd
#
_entry.id   8f407634632185f4b68f6d01d2d3adbd
#
_cell.length_a   1.000
_cell.length_b   1.000
_cell.length_c   1.000
_cell.angle_alpha   90.00
_cell.angle_beta   90.00
_cell.angle_gamma   90.00
#
_symmetry.space_group_name_H-M   'P 1'
#
loop_
_entity.id
_entity.type
_entity.pdbx_description
1 polymer ?
#
loop_
_entity_poly.entity_id
_entity_poly.type
_entity_poly.pdbx_seq_one_letter_code
_entity_poly.pdbx_strand_id
1 'polypeptide(L)'
;ADMPWRRARRNQGLMMREELLKENIAGAALLWAHNRIVSRSEDRKMLMVISDGLPVDNSTLLVNPSNYLEQHLKYAIDQIENHAEVERVAIGIGHDVTHHYRRAVTITDAEQLGDAMIEQLVDLFDQEANKTPSTPAQQKEIALTRASK
;
A
#
# COMPACT_ATOMS: atom_id res chain seq x y z
N ALA A 1 12.67 -12.92 -0.20
CA ALA A 1 13.71 -11.95 0.23
C ALA A 1 15.11 -12.57 0.31
N ASP A 2 15.24 -13.90 0.28
CA ASP A 2 16.50 -14.60 0.60
C ASP A 2 17.35 -14.97 -0.64
N MET A 3 16.99 -14.46 -1.80
CA MET A 3 17.71 -14.76 -3.03
C MET A 3 18.92 -13.80 -3.19
N PRO A 4 20.15 -14.32 -3.42
CA PRO A 4 21.31 -13.46 -3.67
C PRO A 4 21.06 -12.50 -4.83
N TRP A 5 21.49 -11.24 -4.69
CA TRP A 5 21.31 -10.17 -5.67
C TRP A 5 21.69 -10.56 -7.10
N ARG A 6 22.75 -11.34 -7.27
CA ARG A 6 23.19 -11.81 -8.60
C ARG A 6 22.14 -12.65 -9.33
N ARG A 7 21.31 -13.41 -8.61
CA ARG A 7 20.16 -14.15 -9.19
C ARG A 7 18.93 -13.26 -9.38
N ALA A 8 18.65 -12.39 -8.40
CA ALA A 8 17.56 -11.43 -8.49
C ALA A 8 17.70 -10.51 -9.71
N ARG A 9 18.90 -10.02 -10.00
CA ARG A 9 19.20 -9.18 -11.16
C ARG A 9 18.86 -9.84 -12.51
N ARG A 10 19.08 -11.15 -12.66
CA ARG A 10 18.67 -11.89 -13.86
C ARG A 10 17.16 -11.92 -14.03
N ASN A 11 16.44 -12.14 -12.95
CA ASN A 11 14.99 -12.20 -12.95
C ASN A 11 14.38 -10.81 -13.19
N GLN A 12 14.98 -9.74 -12.67
CA GLN A 12 14.57 -8.36 -12.97
C GLN A 12 14.72 -8.03 -14.46
N GLY A 13 15.78 -8.48 -15.11
CA GLY A 13 15.93 -8.33 -16.56
C GLY A 13 14.83 -9.02 -17.38
N LEU A 14 14.24 -10.11 -16.86
CA LEU A 14 13.09 -10.76 -17.48
C LEU A 14 11.81 -9.92 -17.35
N MET A 15 11.64 -9.19 -16.24
CA MET A 15 10.49 -8.29 -16.03
C MET A 15 10.46 -7.10 -17.00
N MET A 16 11.60 -6.75 -17.60
CA MET A 16 11.70 -5.69 -18.61
C MET A 16 11.25 -6.14 -20.02
N ARG A 17 10.83 -7.38 -20.20
CA ARG A 17 10.33 -7.87 -21.49
C ARG A 17 8.88 -7.44 -21.66
N GLU A 18 8.59 -6.66 -22.68
CA GLU A 18 7.27 -6.11 -22.98
C GLU A 18 6.16 -7.17 -23.06
N GLU A 19 6.51 -8.40 -23.44
CA GLU A 19 5.54 -9.50 -23.57
C GLU A 19 5.08 -10.10 -22.24
N LEU A 20 5.76 -9.82 -21.12
CA LEU A 20 5.45 -10.39 -19.80
C LEU A 20 4.56 -9.48 -18.94
N LEU A 21 4.48 -8.19 -19.25
CA LEU A 21 3.79 -7.19 -18.44
C LEU A 21 2.53 -6.68 -19.16
N LYS A 22 1.66 -7.58 -19.56
CA LYS A 22 0.47 -7.20 -20.37
C LYS A 22 -0.80 -7.05 -19.57
N GLU A 23 -0.90 -7.69 -18.42
CA GLU A 23 -2.17 -7.89 -17.72
C GLU A 23 -2.06 -7.43 -16.27
N ASN A 24 -3.09 -6.74 -15.79
CA ASN A 24 -3.16 -6.21 -14.42
C ASN A 24 -4.38 -6.76 -13.68
N ILE A 25 -4.18 -7.81 -12.90
CA ILE A 25 -5.20 -8.38 -12.00
C ILE A 25 -4.95 -7.85 -10.58
N ALA A 26 -5.09 -6.55 -10.39
CA ALA A 26 -4.73 -5.84 -9.18
C ALA A 26 -5.37 -6.42 -7.90
N GLY A 27 -6.64 -6.83 -7.93
CA GLY A 27 -7.32 -7.39 -6.76
C GLY A 27 -6.67 -8.69 -6.27
N ALA A 28 -6.32 -9.62 -7.18
CA ALA A 28 -5.66 -10.86 -6.79
C ALA A 28 -4.23 -10.62 -6.28
N ALA A 29 -3.50 -9.71 -6.91
CA ALA A 29 -2.16 -9.32 -6.46
C ALA A 29 -2.19 -8.69 -5.05
N LEU A 30 -3.19 -7.85 -4.78
CA LEU A 30 -3.40 -7.21 -3.50
C LEU A 30 -3.68 -8.23 -2.38
N LEU A 31 -4.60 -9.17 -2.61
CA LEU A 31 -4.91 -10.24 -1.66
C LEU A 31 -3.69 -11.14 -1.40
N TRP A 32 -2.95 -11.47 -2.44
CA TRP A 32 -1.73 -12.27 -2.30
C TRP A 32 -0.66 -11.54 -1.46
N ALA A 33 -0.42 -10.27 -1.72
CA ALA A 33 0.54 -9.46 -0.97
C ALA A 33 0.12 -9.31 0.50
N HIS A 34 -1.17 -9.05 0.75
CA HIS A 34 -1.73 -8.96 2.09
C HIS A 34 -1.52 -10.26 2.89
N ASN A 35 -1.87 -11.41 2.32
CA ASN A 35 -1.70 -12.70 2.98
C ASN A 35 -0.24 -13.00 3.34
N ARG A 36 0.70 -12.59 2.49
CA ARG A 36 2.14 -12.71 2.78
C ARG A 36 2.61 -11.80 3.92
N ILE A 37 2.06 -10.60 4.01
CA ILE A 37 2.41 -9.64 5.06
C ILE A 37 1.80 -10.07 6.40
N VAL A 38 0.54 -10.48 6.42
CA VAL A 38 -0.13 -10.92 7.66
C VAL A 38 0.59 -12.09 8.32
N SER A 39 1.13 -13.01 7.52
CA SER A 39 1.88 -14.18 8.03
C SER A 39 3.27 -13.86 8.60
N ARG A 40 3.70 -12.60 8.56
CA ARG A 40 4.99 -12.18 9.10
C ARG A 40 4.89 -11.91 10.60
N SER A 41 6.01 -12.08 11.31
CA SER A 41 6.11 -11.91 12.75
C SER A 41 6.39 -10.48 13.20
N GLU A 42 6.62 -9.58 12.24
CA GLU A 42 6.91 -8.17 12.52
C GLU A 42 5.67 -7.50 13.12
N ASP A 43 5.86 -6.68 14.16
CA ASP A 43 4.80 -5.96 14.85
C ASP A 43 4.12 -4.94 13.93
N ARG A 44 4.91 -4.27 13.09
CA ARG A 44 4.42 -3.30 12.13
C ARG A 44 4.45 -3.84 10.72
N LYS A 45 3.31 -3.76 10.05
CA LYS A 45 3.11 -4.27 8.70
C LYS A 45 2.51 -3.17 7.83
N MET A 46 3.16 -2.88 6.72
CA MET A 46 2.72 -1.85 5.79
C MET A 46 2.67 -2.40 4.37
N LEU A 47 1.58 -2.12 3.67
CA LEU A 47 1.38 -2.43 2.27
C LEU A 47 1.21 -1.14 1.47
N MET A 48 2.20 -0.83 0.64
CA MET A 48 2.13 0.28 -0.29
C MET A 48 1.76 -0.24 -1.68
N VAL A 49 0.68 0.29 -2.24
CA VAL A 49 0.18 -0.03 -3.57
C VAL A 49 0.53 1.12 -4.51
N ILE A 50 1.24 0.82 -5.59
CA ILE A 50 1.57 1.79 -6.64
C ILE A 50 0.86 1.33 -7.90
N SER A 51 0.06 2.20 -8.50
CA SER A 51 -0.76 1.86 -9.67
C SER A 51 -0.71 2.98 -10.70
N ASP A 52 -0.50 2.62 -11.95
CA ASP A 52 -0.46 3.49 -13.12
C ASP A 52 -1.71 3.36 -14.02
N GLY A 53 -2.71 2.62 -13.57
CA GLY A 53 -3.94 2.43 -14.34
C GLY A 53 -4.96 1.50 -13.70
N LEU A 54 -6.07 1.33 -14.40
CA LEU A 54 -7.14 0.42 -14.01
C LEU A 54 -6.73 -1.04 -14.20
N PRO A 55 -7.32 -1.97 -13.44
CA PRO A 55 -7.08 -3.39 -13.64
C PRO A 55 -7.64 -3.84 -15.00
N VAL A 56 -6.81 -4.45 -15.81
CA VAL A 56 -7.15 -4.96 -17.16
C VAL A 56 -6.51 -6.31 -17.37
N ASP A 57 -7.32 -7.30 -17.75
CA ASP A 57 -6.89 -8.63 -18.20
C ASP A 57 -7.83 -9.11 -19.30
N ASN A 58 -7.31 -9.17 -20.52
CA ASN A 58 -8.12 -9.51 -21.68
C ASN A 58 -8.76 -10.90 -21.57
N SER A 59 -8.03 -11.88 -21.04
CA SER A 59 -8.53 -13.24 -20.85
C SER A 59 -9.72 -13.28 -19.90
N THR A 60 -9.65 -12.53 -18.80
CA THR A 60 -10.75 -12.42 -17.84
C THR A 60 -11.94 -11.67 -18.43
N LEU A 61 -11.72 -10.58 -19.16
CA LEU A 61 -12.78 -9.76 -19.74
C LEU A 61 -13.52 -10.42 -20.91
N LEU A 62 -12.92 -11.43 -21.58
CA LEU A 62 -13.59 -12.21 -22.61
C LEU A 62 -14.76 -13.04 -22.06
N VAL A 63 -14.72 -13.45 -20.79
CA VAL A 63 -15.71 -14.36 -20.18
C VAL A 63 -16.47 -13.72 -19.01
N ASN A 64 -16.18 -12.46 -18.66
CA ASN A 64 -16.79 -11.74 -17.57
C ASN A 64 -17.27 -10.34 -18.02
N PRO A 65 -18.16 -9.68 -17.27
CA PRO A 65 -18.54 -8.30 -17.52
C PRO A 65 -17.31 -7.34 -17.51
N SER A 66 -17.38 -6.26 -18.27
CA SER A 66 -16.27 -5.29 -18.41
C SER A 66 -15.83 -4.65 -17.09
N ASN A 67 -16.69 -4.58 -16.10
CA ASN A 67 -16.38 -4.03 -14.76
C ASN A 67 -15.96 -5.09 -13.73
N TYR A 68 -15.81 -6.35 -14.14
CA TYR A 68 -15.50 -7.46 -13.23
C TYR A 68 -14.22 -7.23 -12.42
N LEU A 69 -13.14 -6.83 -13.08
CA LEU A 69 -11.85 -6.63 -12.43
C LEU A 69 -11.86 -5.44 -11.45
N GLU A 70 -12.61 -4.38 -11.78
CA GLU A 70 -12.81 -3.25 -10.88
C GLU A 70 -13.62 -3.66 -9.64
N GLN A 71 -14.71 -4.40 -9.83
CA GLN A 71 -15.49 -4.94 -8.72
C GLN A 71 -14.68 -5.90 -7.86
N HIS A 72 -13.87 -6.75 -8.48
CA HIS A 72 -12.96 -7.64 -7.76
C HIS A 72 -11.90 -6.87 -6.96
N LEU A 73 -11.37 -5.78 -7.50
CA LEU A 73 -10.44 -4.91 -6.78
C LEU A 73 -11.12 -4.28 -5.55
N LYS A 74 -12.32 -3.73 -5.72
CA LYS A 74 -13.11 -3.17 -4.59
C LYS A 74 -13.36 -4.22 -3.51
N TYR A 75 -13.79 -5.42 -3.91
CA TYR A 75 -13.97 -6.53 -2.98
C TYR A 75 -12.67 -6.87 -2.23
N ALA A 76 -11.55 -6.95 -2.94
CA ALA A 76 -10.25 -7.23 -2.33
C ALA A 76 -9.85 -6.15 -1.31
N ILE A 77 -10.07 -4.89 -1.62
CA ILE A 77 -9.82 -3.76 -0.73
C ILE A 77 -10.69 -3.86 0.52
N ASP A 78 -12.00 -4.08 0.37
CA ASP A 78 -12.93 -4.22 1.48
C ASP A 78 -12.57 -5.39 2.41
N GLN A 79 -12.16 -6.53 1.83
CA GLN A 79 -11.70 -7.69 2.61
C GLN A 79 -10.46 -7.34 3.46
N ILE A 80 -9.53 -6.59 2.90
CA ILE A 80 -8.29 -6.22 3.57
C ILE A 80 -8.54 -5.10 4.60
N GLU A 81 -9.43 -4.14 4.30
CA GLU A 81 -9.71 -3.00 5.18
C GLU A 81 -10.31 -3.42 6.53
N ASN A 82 -10.94 -4.55 6.60
CA ASN A 82 -11.45 -5.12 7.85
C ASN A 82 -10.35 -5.73 8.75
N HIS A 83 -9.12 -5.85 8.25
CA HIS A 83 -7.97 -6.35 9.01
C HIS A 83 -7.08 -5.19 9.45
N ALA A 84 -7.18 -4.78 10.71
CA ALA A 84 -6.48 -3.60 11.25
C ALA A 84 -4.95 -3.75 11.38
N GLU A 85 -4.41 -4.96 11.19
CA GLU A 85 -3.00 -5.28 11.44
C GLU A 85 -2.03 -4.77 10.37
N VAL A 86 -2.53 -4.38 9.20
CA VAL A 86 -1.70 -3.92 8.07
C VAL A 86 -2.09 -2.50 7.69
N GLU A 87 -1.16 -1.58 7.80
CA GLU A 87 -1.32 -0.23 7.28
C GLU A 87 -1.23 -0.23 5.76
N ARG A 88 -2.09 0.56 5.12
CA ARG A 88 -2.18 0.61 3.65
C ARG A 88 -2.09 2.03 3.15
N VAL A 89 -1.31 2.21 2.09
CA VAL A 89 -1.20 3.45 1.35
C VAL A 89 -1.24 3.13 -0.14
N ALA A 90 -1.95 3.93 -0.91
CA ALA A 90 -1.96 3.83 -2.35
C ALA A 90 -1.40 5.09 -3.01
N ILE A 91 -0.63 4.90 -4.07
CA ILE A 91 -0.12 5.97 -4.93
C ILE A 91 -0.58 5.69 -6.35
N GLY A 92 -1.41 6.58 -6.90
CA GLY A 92 -1.82 6.56 -8.30
C GLY A 92 -0.90 7.44 -9.14
N ILE A 93 -0.44 6.92 -10.29
CA ILE A 93 0.37 7.65 -11.25
C ILE A 93 -0.48 7.96 -12.47
N GLY A 94 -0.80 9.24 -12.69
CA GLY A 94 -1.61 9.67 -13.82
C GLY A 94 -3.09 9.27 -13.76
N HIS A 95 -3.54 8.58 -12.70
CA HIS A 95 -4.94 8.25 -12.47
C HIS A 95 -5.32 8.31 -10.99
N ASP A 96 -6.58 8.60 -10.71
CA ASP A 96 -7.07 8.76 -9.34
C ASP A 96 -7.40 7.42 -8.69
N VAL A 97 -6.70 7.13 -7.59
CA VAL A 97 -6.91 5.94 -6.74
C VAL A 97 -7.64 6.25 -5.44
N THR A 98 -7.95 7.52 -5.16
CA THR A 98 -8.57 7.97 -3.90
C THR A 98 -9.97 7.40 -3.69
N HIS A 99 -10.66 7.02 -4.76
CA HIS A 99 -11.97 6.38 -4.71
C HIS A 99 -11.94 4.94 -4.18
N HIS A 100 -10.77 4.31 -4.18
CA HIS A 100 -10.60 2.91 -3.79
C HIS A 100 -9.94 2.75 -2.43
N TYR A 101 -9.05 3.67 -2.05
CA TYR A 101 -8.23 3.54 -0.84
C TYR A 101 -8.45 4.73 0.10
N ARG A 102 -8.57 4.47 1.39
CA ARG A 102 -8.75 5.52 2.41
C ARG A 102 -7.54 6.44 2.53
N ARG A 103 -6.35 5.89 2.33
CA ARG A 103 -5.08 6.63 2.28
C ARG A 103 -4.53 6.49 0.89
N ALA A 104 -4.70 7.51 0.11
CA ALA A 104 -4.26 7.53 -1.27
C ALA A 104 -3.75 8.92 -1.65
N VAL A 105 -2.74 8.94 -2.48
CA VAL A 105 -2.24 10.14 -3.15
C VAL A 105 -2.18 9.87 -4.65
N THR A 106 -2.49 10.89 -5.44
CA THR A 106 -2.35 10.84 -6.89
C THR A 106 -1.23 11.79 -7.31
N ILE A 107 -0.29 11.28 -8.07
CA ILE A 107 0.77 12.05 -8.71
C ILE A 107 0.54 12.07 -10.21
N THR A 108 0.99 13.13 -10.86
CA THR A 108 0.81 13.30 -12.31
C THR A 108 1.95 12.70 -13.11
N ASP A 109 3.11 12.59 -12.50
CA ASP A 109 4.33 12.12 -13.15
C ASP A 109 5.05 11.07 -12.29
N ALA A 110 5.59 10.05 -12.93
CA ALA A 110 6.38 9.00 -12.27
C ALA A 110 7.65 9.55 -11.58
N GLU A 111 8.17 10.69 -12.03
CA GLU A 111 9.31 11.37 -11.38
C GLU A 111 9.00 11.81 -9.95
N GLN A 112 7.73 12.09 -9.64
CA GLN A 112 7.27 12.48 -8.31
C GLN A 112 7.13 11.29 -7.35
N LEU A 113 7.27 10.05 -7.83
CA LEU A 113 7.01 8.85 -7.05
C LEU A 113 7.89 8.76 -5.80
N GLY A 114 9.18 9.11 -5.92
CA GLY A 114 10.12 9.07 -4.81
C GLY A 114 9.71 9.98 -3.65
N ASP A 115 9.36 11.21 -3.97
CA ASP A 115 8.94 12.21 -2.98
C ASP A 115 7.59 11.82 -2.36
N ALA A 116 6.62 11.38 -3.16
CA ALA A 116 5.33 10.91 -2.68
C ALA A 116 5.45 9.70 -1.75
N MET A 117 6.34 8.75 -2.05
CA MET A 117 6.61 7.60 -1.17
C MET A 117 7.19 8.05 0.17
N ILE A 118 8.16 8.96 0.16
CA ILE A 118 8.81 9.48 1.37
C ILE A 118 7.77 10.20 2.23
N GLU A 119 6.96 11.08 1.65
CA GLU A 119 5.91 11.83 2.34
C GLU A 119 4.90 10.88 3.00
N GLN A 120 4.40 9.88 2.26
CA GLN A 120 3.46 8.90 2.83
C GLN A 120 4.08 8.07 3.96
N LEU A 121 5.37 7.74 3.87
CA LEU A 121 6.08 7.04 4.95
C LEU A 121 6.23 7.93 6.18
N VAL A 122 6.62 9.19 6.02
CA VAL A 122 6.73 10.17 7.12
C VAL A 122 5.39 10.33 7.83
N ASP A 123 4.31 10.55 7.09
CA ASP A 123 2.97 10.69 7.64
C ASP A 123 2.52 9.47 8.46
N LEU A 124 2.88 8.28 8.00
CA LEU A 124 2.59 7.04 8.72
C LEU A 124 3.37 6.94 10.03
N PHE A 125 4.63 7.34 10.04
CA PHE A 125 5.45 7.34 11.25
C PHE A 125 5.02 8.40 12.25
N ASP A 126 4.67 9.61 11.80
CA ASP A 126 4.24 10.71 12.65
C ASP A 126 2.88 10.43 13.34
N GLN A 127 1.96 9.76 12.65
CA GLN A 127 0.68 9.37 13.25
C GLN A 127 0.84 8.36 14.39
N GLU A 128 1.88 7.53 14.38
CA GLU A 128 2.18 6.62 15.48
C GLU A 128 2.83 7.34 16.67
N ALA A 129 3.74 8.26 16.41
CA ALA A 129 4.34 9.08 17.48
C ALA A 129 3.24 9.76 18.33
N ASN A 130 2.13 10.16 17.68
CA ASN A 130 0.97 10.75 18.33
C ASN A 130 -0.01 9.72 18.96
N LYS A 131 0.07 8.44 18.60
CA LYS A 131 -0.77 7.35 19.17
C LYS A 131 -0.13 6.68 20.38
N THR A 132 1.18 6.79 20.55
CA THR A 132 1.86 6.22 21.71
C THR A 132 1.43 7.03 22.93
N PRO A 133 0.77 6.44 23.96
CA PRO A 133 0.41 7.17 25.16
C PRO A 133 1.70 7.68 25.79
N SER A 134 1.73 8.98 26.07
CA SER A 134 2.84 9.64 26.75
C SER A 134 3.29 8.79 27.96
N THR A 135 4.59 8.50 28.01
CA THR A 135 5.20 7.74 29.12
C THR A 135 4.72 8.29 30.46
N PRO A 136 4.51 7.45 31.49
CA PRO A 136 4.03 7.90 32.82
C PRO A 136 4.78 9.10 33.41
N ALA A 137 6.04 9.32 32.99
CA ALA A 137 6.85 10.48 33.35
C ALA A 137 6.34 11.78 32.68
N GLN A 138 5.94 11.73 31.40
CA GLN A 138 5.40 12.90 30.69
C GLN A 138 3.99 13.27 31.15
N GLN A 139 3.19 12.29 31.58
CA GLN A 139 1.86 12.55 32.14
C GLN A 139 1.98 13.28 33.51
N LYS A 140 3.00 12.99 34.32
CA LYS A 140 3.28 13.73 35.56
C LYS A 140 3.70 15.18 35.29
N GLU A 141 4.47 15.44 34.28
CA GLU A 141 4.94 16.78 33.92
C GLU A 141 3.80 17.68 33.40
N ILE A 142 2.90 17.11 32.60
CA ILE A 142 1.69 17.81 32.12
C ILE A 142 0.71 18.09 33.26
N ALA A 143 0.56 17.17 34.20
CA ALA A 143 -0.29 17.35 35.37
C ALA A 143 0.24 18.43 36.32
N LEU A 144 1.55 18.50 36.53
CA LEU A 144 2.20 19.54 37.33
C LEU A 144 2.05 20.95 36.73
N THR A 145 2.15 21.06 35.37
CA THR A 145 2.01 22.34 34.67
C THR A 145 0.58 22.84 34.67
N ARG A 146 -0.43 21.97 34.76
CA ARG A 146 -1.85 22.34 34.88
C ARG A 146 -2.29 22.69 36.29
N ALA A 147 -1.60 22.24 37.32
CA ALA A 147 -1.93 22.55 38.71
C ALA A 147 -1.30 23.88 39.21
N SER A 148 -0.45 24.49 38.39
CA SER A 148 0.24 25.77 38.70
C SER A 148 -0.36 26.99 38.02
N LYS A 149 -1.58 26.87 37.47
CA LYS A 149 -2.39 27.99 36.93
C LYS A 149 -3.73 28.05 37.66
#